data_c3000838166cd1cd8a05e5af4ce97a09
#
_entry.id   c3000838166cd1cd8a05e5af4ce97a09
#
_cell.length_a   1.000
_cell.length_b   1.000
_cell.length_c   1.000
_cell.angle_alpha   90.00
_cell.angle_beta   90.00
_cell.angle_gamma   90.00
#
_symmetry.space_group_name_H-M   'P 1'
#
loop_
_entity.id
_entity.type
_entity.pdbx_description
1 polymer ?
#
loop_
_entity_poly.entity_id
_entity_poly.type
_entity_poly.pdbx_seq_one_letter_code
_entity_poly.pdbx_strand_id
1 'polypeptide(L)'
;KALGFGFRCGFLGLLHMEIVEERIEREFGIDLIATSPSVVYKVELTDKTKVMVYSPTKMPRRELIGKTMEPYVKCSIFTPKDYIGPLMELCQDKRGTFKNIDYIDTERCTINYELPLSEIVYDFFDRMKSLTKGYASFDYEVIGYKESNLVKMDILLNGEVVDALSVIVHKDFAYSRGRIVCEKLKEIIPRQLFEVPVQAAIGQHVIARETVRALRKDVLAKCYGGDI
;
A
#
# COMPACT_ATOMS: atom_id res chain seq x y z
N LYS A 1 -15.20 5.64 12.04
CA LYS A 1 -13.75 5.35 11.94
C LYS A 1 -13.56 3.90 12.35
N ALA A 2 -13.14 3.01 11.45
CA ALA A 2 -13.03 1.58 11.72
C ALA A 2 -12.03 1.25 12.87
N LEU A 3 -10.96 2.05 13.01
CA LEU A 3 -9.94 1.88 14.06
C LEU A 3 -10.10 2.83 15.26
N GLY A 4 -11.21 3.56 15.35
CA GLY A 4 -11.44 4.48 16.45
C GLY A 4 -10.62 5.77 16.40
N PHE A 5 -10.25 6.28 17.58
CA PHE A 5 -9.42 7.48 17.74
C PHE A 5 -7.94 7.14 17.57
N GLY A 6 -7.16 8.03 16.96
CA GLY A 6 -5.73 7.80 16.74
C GLY A 6 -4.95 9.09 16.50
N PHE A 7 -3.64 8.99 16.52
CA PHE A 7 -2.71 10.08 16.31
C PHE A 7 -1.88 9.84 15.05
N ARG A 8 -1.42 10.93 14.44
CA ARG A 8 -0.38 10.87 13.41
C ARG A 8 0.95 11.20 14.09
N CYS A 9 1.87 10.26 14.05
CA CYS A 9 3.19 10.39 14.66
C CYS A 9 4.26 10.41 13.58
N GLY A 10 5.38 11.08 13.86
CA GLY A 10 6.58 11.03 13.04
C GLY A 10 7.69 10.32 13.81
N PHE A 11 8.41 9.41 13.12
CA PHE A 11 9.49 8.63 13.68
C PHE A 11 10.78 8.84 12.87
N LEU A 12 11.94 8.66 13.52
CA LEU A 12 13.24 8.74 12.86
C LEU A 12 13.56 7.52 11.99
N GLY A 13 12.79 6.45 12.14
CA GLY A 13 12.92 5.19 11.41
C GLY A 13 12.08 4.09 12.03
N LEU A 14 12.06 2.91 11.41
CA LEU A 14 11.26 1.76 11.86
C LEU A 14 11.64 1.32 13.27
N LEU A 15 12.92 1.17 13.56
CA LEU A 15 13.40 0.79 14.89
C LEU A 15 12.95 1.76 15.98
N HIS A 16 12.95 3.08 15.70
CA HIS A 16 12.43 4.06 16.64
C HIS A 16 10.93 3.89 16.90
N MET A 17 10.17 3.57 15.86
CA MET A 17 8.75 3.29 15.98
C MET A 17 8.51 2.06 16.86
N GLU A 18 9.19 0.95 16.59
CA GLU A 18 9.07 -0.32 17.37
C GLU A 18 9.42 -0.11 18.85
N ILE A 19 10.48 0.64 19.16
CA ILE A 19 10.85 0.94 20.54
C ILE A 19 9.75 1.75 21.24
N VAL A 20 9.15 2.72 20.55
CA VAL A 20 8.08 3.54 21.14
C VAL A 20 6.82 2.71 21.35
N GLU A 21 6.45 1.85 20.40
CA GLU A 21 5.31 0.93 20.53
C GLU A 21 5.51 -0.01 21.73
N GLU A 22 6.65 -0.68 21.81
CA GLU A 22 6.97 -1.59 22.90
C GLU A 22 6.95 -0.89 24.29
N ARG A 23 7.43 0.36 24.36
CA ARG A 23 7.36 1.14 25.59
C ARG A 23 5.94 1.50 26.00
N ILE A 24 5.10 1.90 25.05
CA ILE A 24 3.70 2.23 25.35
C ILE A 24 2.96 0.98 25.83
N GLU A 25 3.16 -0.15 25.19
CA GLU A 25 2.57 -1.42 25.61
C GLU A 25 3.02 -1.81 27.04
N ARG A 26 4.35 -1.77 27.31
CA ARG A 26 4.90 -2.15 28.62
C ARG A 26 4.57 -1.18 29.74
N GLU A 27 4.64 0.13 29.49
CA GLU A 27 4.49 1.14 30.53
C GLU A 27 3.03 1.46 30.84
N PHE A 28 2.16 1.37 29.82
CA PHE A 28 0.76 1.77 29.94
C PHE A 28 -0.24 0.64 29.72
N GLY A 29 0.19 -0.55 29.29
CA GLY A 29 -0.67 -1.69 29.00
C GLY A 29 -1.67 -1.42 27.86
N ILE A 30 -1.28 -0.59 26.88
CA ILE A 30 -2.13 -0.19 25.76
C ILE A 30 -1.66 -0.93 24.51
N ASP A 31 -2.55 -1.75 23.92
CA ASP A 31 -2.32 -2.35 22.62
C ASP A 31 -2.47 -1.28 21.53
N LEU A 32 -1.45 -1.12 20.71
CA LEU A 32 -1.43 -0.16 19.61
C LEU A 32 -1.65 -0.85 18.28
N ILE A 33 -2.36 -0.18 17.39
CA ILE A 33 -2.45 -0.56 15.98
C ILE A 33 -1.72 0.50 15.15
N ALA A 34 -0.49 0.18 14.78
CA ALA A 34 0.27 1.00 13.84
C ALA A 34 -0.28 0.84 12.42
N THR A 35 -0.51 1.95 11.76
CA THR A 35 -0.93 1.96 10.35
C THR A 35 0.08 2.73 9.52
N SER A 36 0.35 2.25 8.32
CA SER A 36 1.20 2.97 7.36
C SER A 36 0.62 4.34 7.02
N PRO A 37 1.45 5.38 6.91
CA PRO A 37 0.99 6.69 6.49
C PRO A 37 0.46 6.61 5.05
N SER A 38 -0.68 7.24 4.81
CA SER A 38 -1.23 7.41 3.46
C SER A 38 -0.82 8.77 2.90
N VAL A 39 -0.58 8.83 1.61
CA VAL A 39 -0.42 10.09 0.90
C VAL A 39 -1.77 10.77 0.71
N VAL A 40 -1.75 12.10 0.55
CA VAL A 40 -2.96 12.86 0.24
C VAL A 40 -3.12 12.92 -1.27
N TYR A 41 -4.24 12.43 -1.76
CA TYR A 41 -4.58 12.48 -3.18
C TYR A 41 -5.41 13.72 -3.51
N LYS A 42 -5.38 14.16 -4.76
CA LYS A 42 -6.23 15.22 -5.28
C LYS A 42 -7.14 14.65 -6.37
N VAL A 43 -8.43 14.92 -6.25
CA VAL A 43 -9.43 14.48 -7.22
C VAL A 43 -10.10 15.72 -7.80
N GLU A 44 -10.13 15.79 -9.12
CA GLU A 44 -10.95 16.76 -9.85
C GLU A 44 -12.26 16.05 -10.23
N LEU A 45 -13.37 16.60 -9.76
CA LEU A 45 -14.69 16.09 -10.08
C LEU A 45 -15.13 16.49 -11.49
N THR A 46 -16.20 15.89 -11.98
CA THR A 46 -16.80 16.20 -13.30
C THR A 46 -17.25 17.67 -13.43
N ASP A 47 -17.61 18.30 -12.30
CA ASP A 47 -17.96 19.73 -12.21
C ASP A 47 -16.74 20.66 -12.09
N LYS A 48 -15.51 20.15 -12.26
CA LYS A 48 -14.22 20.84 -12.08
C LYS A 48 -13.85 21.21 -10.65
N THR A 49 -14.65 20.85 -9.68
CA THR A 49 -14.30 21.03 -8.27
C THR A 49 -13.11 20.12 -7.89
N LYS A 50 -12.15 20.67 -7.14
CA LYS A 50 -10.98 19.93 -6.65
C LYS A 50 -11.15 19.56 -5.20
N VAL A 51 -11.03 18.28 -4.89
CA VAL A 51 -11.19 17.71 -3.55
C VAL A 51 -9.88 17.02 -3.13
N MET A 52 -9.48 17.28 -1.88
CA MET A 52 -8.34 16.55 -1.28
C MET A 52 -8.85 15.30 -0.56
N VAL A 53 -8.28 14.17 -0.89
CA VAL A 53 -8.66 12.85 -0.35
C VAL A 53 -7.56 12.36 0.61
N TYR A 54 -7.87 12.41 1.89
CA TYR A 54 -6.97 12.02 3.00
C TYR A 54 -7.14 10.56 3.42
N SER A 55 -8.19 9.91 2.98
CA SER A 55 -8.50 8.52 3.33
C SER A 55 -9.25 7.85 2.18
N PRO A 56 -9.03 6.56 1.93
CA PRO A 56 -9.78 5.80 0.92
C PRO A 56 -11.30 5.89 1.09
N THR A 57 -11.78 5.94 2.32
CA THR A 57 -13.22 6.07 2.64
C THR A 57 -13.84 7.39 2.18
N LYS A 58 -13.01 8.43 1.97
CA LYS A 58 -13.44 9.72 1.46
C LYS A 58 -13.29 9.87 -0.06
N MET A 59 -12.90 8.80 -0.75
CA MET A 59 -12.83 8.81 -2.21
C MET A 59 -14.25 9.05 -2.79
N PRO A 60 -14.45 10.04 -3.67
CA PRO A 60 -15.73 10.25 -4.33
C PRO A 60 -16.18 9.02 -5.12
N ARG A 61 -17.48 8.92 -5.41
CA ARG A 61 -18.01 7.87 -6.29
C ARG A 61 -17.41 8.00 -7.68
N ARG A 62 -17.16 6.88 -8.32
CA ARG A 62 -16.46 6.81 -9.61
C ARG A 62 -17.09 7.68 -10.69
N GLU A 63 -18.41 7.78 -10.71
CA GLU A 63 -19.19 8.56 -11.68
C GLU A 63 -18.95 10.07 -11.56
N LEU A 64 -18.54 10.54 -10.38
CA LEU A 64 -18.24 11.94 -10.10
C LEU A 64 -16.79 12.32 -10.34
N ILE A 65 -15.90 11.33 -10.57
CA ILE A 65 -14.47 11.55 -10.74
C ILE A 65 -14.18 11.90 -12.19
N GLY A 66 -13.68 13.10 -12.43
CA GLY A 66 -13.11 13.51 -13.72
C GLY A 66 -11.66 13.09 -13.86
N LYS A 67 -10.80 13.49 -12.91
CA LYS A 67 -9.37 13.18 -12.89
C LYS A 67 -8.89 12.88 -11.49
N THR A 68 -7.94 11.95 -11.39
CA THR A 68 -7.22 11.68 -10.14
C THR A 68 -5.76 12.10 -10.26
N MET A 69 -5.21 12.63 -9.19
CA MET A 69 -3.83 13.09 -9.12
C MET A 69 -3.18 12.62 -7.84
N GLU A 70 -1.92 12.22 -7.93
CA GLU A 70 -1.10 11.80 -6.79
C GLU A 70 0.16 12.67 -6.66
N PRO A 71 0.70 12.83 -5.45
CA PRO A 71 1.93 13.57 -5.24
C PRO A 71 3.11 12.79 -5.80
N TYR A 72 3.99 13.50 -6.50
CA TYR A 72 5.23 12.99 -7.06
C TYR A 72 6.43 13.63 -6.37
N VAL A 73 7.51 12.90 -6.37
CA VAL A 73 8.80 13.33 -5.84
C VAL A 73 9.89 13.15 -6.90
N LYS A 74 10.86 14.03 -6.86
CA LYS A 74 12.15 13.85 -7.51
C LYS A 74 13.07 13.16 -6.52
N CYS A 75 13.63 12.04 -6.92
CA CYS A 75 14.50 11.20 -6.10
C CYS A 75 15.91 11.21 -6.62
N SER A 76 16.89 11.27 -5.73
CA SER A 76 18.31 11.12 -6.00
C SER A 76 18.85 9.95 -5.18
N ILE A 77 19.32 8.90 -5.86
CA ILE A 77 19.87 7.71 -5.25
C ILE A 77 21.37 7.68 -5.47
N PHE A 78 22.15 7.88 -4.41
CA PHE A 78 23.60 7.73 -4.43
C PHE A 78 23.97 6.26 -4.27
N THR A 79 24.82 5.74 -5.17
CA THR A 79 25.16 4.32 -5.17
C THR A 79 26.48 4.05 -5.88
N PRO A 80 27.19 2.95 -5.52
CA PRO A 80 28.19 2.37 -6.38
C PRO A 80 27.61 1.89 -7.70
N LYS A 81 28.40 1.93 -8.78
CA LYS A 81 27.97 1.57 -10.15
C LYS A 81 27.40 0.18 -10.28
N ASP A 82 27.91 -0.76 -9.50
CA ASP A 82 27.50 -2.17 -9.53
C ASP A 82 26.00 -2.37 -9.23
N TYR A 83 25.37 -1.41 -8.57
CA TYR A 83 23.97 -1.49 -8.17
C TYR A 83 23.01 -0.70 -9.08
N ILE A 84 23.50 -0.08 -10.16
CA ILE A 84 22.67 0.70 -11.09
C ILE A 84 21.51 -0.14 -11.63
N GLY A 85 21.80 -1.33 -12.18
CA GLY A 85 20.79 -2.21 -12.76
C GLY A 85 19.67 -2.57 -11.78
N PRO A 86 19.96 -3.19 -10.63
CA PRO A 86 18.95 -3.53 -9.62
C PRO A 86 18.14 -2.33 -9.11
N LEU A 87 18.76 -1.16 -8.98
CA LEU A 87 18.07 0.06 -8.55
C LEU A 87 17.15 0.62 -9.63
N MET A 88 17.55 0.55 -10.89
CA MET A 88 16.70 0.94 -12.00
C MET A 88 15.45 0.05 -12.12
N GLU A 89 15.62 -1.27 -11.97
CA GLU A 89 14.49 -2.20 -11.90
C GLU A 89 13.55 -1.89 -10.74
N LEU A 90 14.10 -1.66 -9.54
CA LEU A 90 13.29 -1.25 -8.38
C LEU A 90 12.48 0.01 -8.66
N CYS A 91 13.11 1.04 -9.25
CA CYS A 91 12.42 2.29 -9.57
C CYS A 91 11.33 2.10 -10.65
N GLN A 92 11.57 1.24 -11.65
CA GLN A 92 10.60 0.91 -12.69
C GLN A 92 9.39 0.16 -12.10
N ASP A 93 9.62 -0.83 -11.25
CA ASP A 93 8.56 -1.56 -10.53
C ASP A 93 7.68 -0.62 -9.70
N LYS A 94 8.26 0.48 -9.21
CA LYS A 94 7.59 1.52 -8.43
C LYS A 94 7.05 2.67 -9.29
N ARG A 95 6.81 2.44 -10.57
CA ARG A 95 6.26 3.42 -11.53
C ARG A 95 7.14 4.65 -11.73
N GLY A 96 8.45 4.50 -11.51
CA GLY A 96 9.41 5.59 -11.64
C GLY A 96 9.66 5.98 -13.10
N THR A 97 9.82 7.28 -13.31
CA THR A 97 10.26 7.83 -14.59
C THR A 97 11.74 8.20 -14.48
N PHE A 98 12.57 7.52 -15.24
CA PHE A 98 14.00 7.80 -15.30
C PHE A 98 14.27 9.22 -15.82
N LYS A 99 15.25 9.90 -15.22
CA LYS A 99 15.73 11.21 -15.66
C LYS A 99 17.14 11.14 -16.23
N ASN A 100 18.10 10.92 -15.36
CA ASN A 100 19.52 10.84 -15.74
C ASN A 100 20.32 10.09 -14.68
N ILE A 101 21.57 9.78 -15.04
CA ILE A 101 22.60 9.30 -14.12
C ILE A 101 23.74 10.30 -14.16
N ASP A 102 24.12 10.82 -13.01
CA ASP A 102 25.26 11.72 -12.84
C ASP A 102 26.40 10.94 -12.20
N TYR A 103 27.51 10.78 -12.91
CA TYR A 103 28.69 10.11 -12.41
C TYR A 103 29.53 11.09 -11.56
N ILE A 104 29.72 10.74 -10.30
CA ILE A 104 30.50 11.56 -9.35
C ILE A 104 31.99 11.29 -9.53
N ASP A 105 32.33 10.02 -9.64
CA ASP A 105 33.69 9.51 -9.88
C ASP A 105 33.67 8.18 -10.66
N THR A 106 34.80 7.48 -10.72
CA THR A 106 34.92 6.20 -11.43
C THR A 106 34.08 5.08 -10.82
N GLU A 107 33.72 5.16 -9.54
CA GLU A 107 33.07 4.11 -8.77
C GLU A 107 31.65 4.43 -8.36
N ARG A 108 31.26 5.72 -8.28
CA ARG A 108 29.99 6.17 -7.70
C ARG A 108 29.21 7.06 -8.64
N CYS A 109 27.88 6.94 -8.53
CA CYS A 109 26.95 7.74 -9.31
C CYS A 109 25.71 8.11 -8.49
N THR A 110 24.96 9.08 -9.02
CA THR A 110 23.62 9.44 -8.57
C THR A 110 22.62 9.10 -9.66
N ILE A 111 21.63 8.30 -9.34
CA ILE A 111 20.53 7.97 -10.25
C ILE A 111 19.34 8.85 -9.89
N ASN A 112 18.85 9.60 -10.85
CA ASN A 112 17.73 10.51 -10.67
C ASN A 112 16.45 9.96 -11.31
N TYR A 113 15.37 9.92 -10.52
CA TYR A 113 14.05 9.46 -10.91
C TYR A 113 12.96 10.44 -10.44
N GLU A 114 11.82 10.41 -11.10
CA GLU A 114 10.58 10.91 -10.54
C GLU A 114 9.69 9.72 -10.18
N LEU A 115 9.22 9.67 -8.94
CA LEU A 115 8.44 8.58 -8.40
C LEU A 115 7.16 9.10 -7.75
N PRO A 116 6.06 8.33 -7.79
CA PRO A 116 4.91 8.61 -6.94
C PRO A 116 5.28 8.46 -5.46
N LEU A 117 4.92 9.45 -4.64
CA LEU A 117 5.23 9.41 -3.20
C LEU A 117 4.64 8.18 -2.52
N SER A 118 3.47 7.72 -2.97
CA SER A 118 2.82 6.51 -2.45
C SER A 118 3.67 5.24 -2.58
N GLU A 119 4.54 5.16 -3.58
CA GLU A 119 5.39 3.99 -3.80
C GLU A 119 6.66 4.00 -2.93
N ILE A 120 7.03 5.16 -2.38
CA ILE A 120 8.21 5.34 -1.54
C ILE A 120 7.92 5.06 -0.07
N VAL A 121 6.71 5.43 0.37
CA VAL A 121 6.33 5.45 1.79
C VAL A 121 6.35 4.05 2.44
N TYR A 122 6.18 2.97 1.66
CA TYR A 122 6.07 1.62 2.24
C TYR A 122 7.44 0.92 2.38
N ASP A 123 7.88 0.26 1.33
CA ASP A 123 8.99 -0.69 1.37
C ASP A 123 10.20 -0.28 0.51
N PHE A 124 10.13 0.89 -0.12
CA PHE A 124 11.14 1.32 -1.09
C PHE A 124 12.53 1.44 -0.47
N PHE A 125 12.62 2.10 0.70
CA PHE A 125 13.87 2.31 1.39
C PHE A 125 14.53 0.98 1.82
N ASP A 126 13.75 0.08 2.40
CA ASP A 126 14.23 -1.21 2.87
C ASP A 126 14.69 -2.09 1.71
N ARG A 127 13.91 -2.12 0.61
CA ARG A 127 14.29 -2.83 -0.61
C ARG A 127 15.55 -2.25 -1.23
N MET A 128 15.67 -0.93 -1.31
CA MET A 128 16.86 -0.25 -1.81
C MET A 128 18.09 -0.62 -0.97
N LYS A 129 18.00 -0.56 0.35
CA LYS A 129 19.08 -0.94 1.27
C LYS A 129 19.46 -2.41 1.14
N SER A 130 18.48 -3.29 1.05
CA SER A 130 18.71 -4.72 0.86
C SER A 130 19.43 -5.02 -0.46
N LEU A 131 18.96 -4.46 -1.58
CA LEU A 131 19.55 -4.65 -2.90
C LEU A 131 20.98 -4.15 -2.99
N THR A 132 21.32 -3.09 -2.26
CA THR A 132 22.63 -2.45 -2.29
C THR A 132 23.52 -2.81 -1.11
N LYS A 133 23.13 -3.79 -0.29
CA LYS A 133 23.86 -4.16 0.94
C LYS A 133 24.13 -2.98 1.86
N GLY A 134 23.22 -2.00 1.88
CA GLY A 134 23.32 -0.78 2.68
C GLY A 134 24.15 0.36 2.05
N TYR A 135 24.77 0.17 0.90
CA TYR A 135 25.65 1.16 0.29
C TYR A 135 24.90 2.35 -0.35
N ALA A 136 23.64 2.16 -0.80
CA ALA A 136 22.90 3.27 -1.38
C ALA A 136 22.36 4.22 -0.30
N SER A 137 22.37 5.50 -0.62
CA SER A 137 21.63 6.54 0.12
C SER A 137 20.58 7.18 -0.80
N PHE A 138 19.53 7.71 -0.18
CA PHE A 138 18.36 8.19 -0.88
C PHE A 138 17.92 9.53 -0.31
N ASP A 139 17.68 10.46 -1.21
CA ASP A 139 17.08 11.76 -0.90
C ASP A 139 15.95 12.05 -1.88
N TYR A 140 14.92 12.79 -1.45
CA TYR A 140 13.79 13.13 -2.30
C TYR A 140 13.17 14.48 -1.97
N GLU A 141 12.63 15.12 -2.98
CA GLU A 141 11.92 16.39 -2.91
C GLU A 141 10.54 16.28 -3.56
N VAL A 142 9.51 16.83 -2.90
CA VAL A 142 8.15 16.84 -3.44
C VAL A 142 8.06 17.86 -4.58
N ILE A 143 7.69 17.40 -5.78
CA ILE A 143 7.60 18.26 -6.98
C ILE A 143 6.15 18.61 -7.36
N GLY A 144 5.16 18.19 -6.58
CA GLY A 144 3.76 18.50 -6.80
C GLY A 144 2.92 17.28 -7.17
N TYR A 145 1.78 17.53 -7.82
CA TYR A 145 0.80 16.50 -8.19
C TYR A 145 0.84 16.22 -9.69
N LYS A 146 0.77 14.95 -10.08
CA LYS A 146 0.59 14.50 -11.45
C LYS A 146 -0.69 13.69 -11.61
N GLU A 147 -1.29 13.78 -12.79
CA GLU A 147 -2.45 12.95 -13.15
C GLU A 147 -2.04 11.48 -13.15
N SER A 148 -2.87 10.65 -12.53
CA SER A 148 -2.66 9.22 -12.41
C SER A 148 -3.99 8.48 -12.35
N ASN A 149 -4.06 7.29 -12.94
CA ASN A 149 -5.28 6.49 -12.97
C ASN A 149 -5.46 5.71 -11.67
N LEU A 150 -6.00 6.37 -10.66
CA LEU A 150 -6.17 5.82 -9.33
C LEU A 150 -7.57 5.26 -9.14
N VAL A 151 -7.65 4.15 -8.42
CA VAL A 151 -8.89 3.50 -8.04
C VAL A 151 -8.89 3.18 -6.55
N LYS A 152 -10.08 3.23 -5.94
CA LYS A 152 -10.27 2.70 -4.60
C LYS A 152 -10.42 1.19 -4.71
N MET A 153 -9.58 0.46 -3.99
CA MET A 153 -9.66 -0.99 -3.83
C MET A 153 -10.13 -1.29 -2.42
N ASP A 154 -11.27 -1.95 -2.32
CA ASP A 154 -11.86 -2.39 -1.06
C ASP A 154 -11.51 -3.86 -0.80
N ILE A 155 -11.26 -4.20 0.45
CA ILE A 155 -11.11 -5.57 0.92
C ILE A 155 -12.39 -5.99 1.63
N LEU A 156 -12.95 -7.10 1.20
CA LEU A 156 -14.16 -7.67 1.78
C LEU A 156 -13.82 -8.96 2.52
N LEU A 157 -14.34 -9.10 3.72
CA LEU A 157 -14.33 -10.33 4.49
C LEU A 157 -15.78 -10.81 4.63
N ASN A 158 -16.04 -12.02 4.20
CA ASN A 158 -17.40 -12.61 4.20
C ASN A 158 -18.46 -11.71 3.51
N GLY A 159 -18.05 -11.00 2.45
CA GLY A 159 -18.93 -10.11 1.70
C GLY A 159 -19.06 -8.69 2.26
N GLU A 160 -18.53 -8.43 3.45
CA GLU A 160 -18.57 -7.11 4.09
C GLU A 160 -17.26 -6.34 3.88
N VAL A 161 -17.36 -5.06 3.53
CA VAL A 161 -16.20 -4.18 3.32
C VAL A 161 -15.53 -3.86 4.65
N VAL A 162 -14.22 -4.05 4.72
CA VAL A 162 -13.40 -3.64 5.87
C VAL A 162 -12.70 -2.33 5.53
N ASP A 163 -13.27 -1.21 5.95
CA ASP A 163 -12.78 0.14 5.65
C ASP A 163 -11.31 0.36 6.02
N ALA A 164 -10.84 -0.28 7.08
CA ALA A 164 -9.45 -0.18 7.54
C ALA A 164 -8.44 -0.76 6.54
N LEU A 165 -8.87 -1.70 5.70
CA LEU A 165 -8.06 -2.35 4.68
C LEU A 165 -8.26 -1.75 3.28
N SER A 166 -9.19 -0.80 3.12
CA SER A 166 -9.38 -0.09 1.85
C SER A 166 -8.16 0.76 1.53
N VAL A 167 -7.72 0.74 0.26
CA VAL A 167 -6.57 1.50 -0.21
C VAL A 167 -6.85 2.18 -1.56
N ILE A 168 -6.13 3.27 -1.84
CA ILE A 168 -6.13 3.88 -3.17
C ILE A 168 -4.87 3.39 -3.88
N VAL A 169 -5.04 2.80 -5.05
CA VAL A 169 -3.96 2.18 -5.83
C VAL A 169 -4.05 2.60 -7.29
N HIS A 170 -2.95 2.53 -8.02
CA HIS A 170 -2.96 2.67 -9.46
C HIS A 170 -3.70 1.49 -10.10
N LYS A 171 -4.57 1.76 -11.09
CA LYS A 171 -5.46 0.76 -11.69
C LYS A 171 -4.71 -0.46 -12.23
N ASP A 172 -3.57 -0.25 -12.89
CA ASP A 172 -2.80 -1.33 -13.52
C ASP A 172 -2.18 -2.28 -12.50
N PHE A 173 -1.94 -1.82 -11.27
CA PHE A 173 -1.38 -2.61 -10.17
C PHE A 173 -2.44 -3.12 -9.18
N ALA A 174 -3.70 -2.74 -9.36
CA ALA A 174 -4.77 -3.10 -8.43
C ALA A 174 -4.95 -4.62 -8.32
N TYR A 175 -4.90 -5.35 -9.44
CA TYR A 175 -5.05 -6.80 -9.44
C TYR A 175 -3.92 -7.49 -8.67
N SER A 176 -2.67 -7.19 -8.99
CA SER A 176 -1.51 -7.80 -8.34
C SER A 176 -1.46 -7.49 -6.84
N ARG A 177 -1.72 -6.24 -6.45
CA ARG A 177 -1.81 -5.84 -5.04
C ARG A 177 -2.97 -6.52 -4.32
N GLY A 178 -4.15 -6.55 -4.93
CA GLY A 178 -5.33 -7.21 -4.37
C GLY A 178 -5.10 -8.69 -4.12
N ARG A 179 -4.45 -9.38 -5.06
CA ARG A 179 -4.08 -10.78 -4.91
C ARG A 179 -3.13 -11.00 -3.73
N ILE A 180 -2.04 -10.23 -3.64
CA ILE A 180 -1.06 -10.32 -2.54
C ILE A 180 -1.74 -10.10 -1.19
N VAL A 181 -2.63 -9.10 -1.08
CA VAL A 181 -3.35 -8.82 0.16
C VAL A 181 -4.29 -9.97 0.52
N CYS A 182 -5.05 -10.50 -0.43
CA CYS A 182 -5.94 -11.64 -0.20
C CYS A 182 -5.17 -12.90 0.24
N GLU A 183 -4.03 -13.20 -0.39
CA GLU A 183 -3.16 -14.32 -0.03
C GLU A 183 -2.62 -14.17 1.41
N LYS A 184 -2.09 -12.99 1.76
CA LYS A 184 -1.60 -12.70 3.12
C LYS A 184 -2.71 -12.78 4.18
N LEU A 185 -3.87 -12.22 3.91
CA LEU A 185 -5.01 -12.30 4.83
C LEU A 185 -5.45 -13.74 5.05
N LYS A 186 -5.48 -14.57 3.99
CA LYS A 186 -5.78 -15.99 4.10
C LYS A 186 -4.79 -16.74 5.01
N GLU A 187 -3.52 -16.36 5.01
CA GLU A 187 -2.49 -16.96 5.87
C GLU A 187 -2.61 -16.53 7.33
N ILE A 188 -2.94 -15.24 7.55
CA ILE A 188 -3.00 -14.64 8.89
C ILE A 188 -4.31 -14.94 9.60
N ILE A 189 -5.44 -14.94 8.87
CA ILE A 189 -6.77 -15.16 9.47
C ILE A 189 -6.89 -16.61 9.93
N PRO A 190 -7.11 -16.88 11.24
CA PRO A 190 -7.27 -18.23 11.74
C PRO A 190 -8.55 -18.85 11.17
N ARG A 191 -8.49 -20.17 10.92
CA ARG A 191 -9.66 -20.92 10.42
C ARG A 191 -10.78 -20.86 11.44
N GLN A 192 -11.99 -20.61 10.95
CA GLN A 192 -13.24 -20.58 11.72
C GLN A 192 -14.04 -21.87 11.48
N LEU A 193 -15.20 -22.00 12.11
CA LEU A 193 -16.11 -23.11 11.88
C LEU A 193 -16.79 -23.07 10.50
N PHE A 194 -16.73 -21.92 9.85
CA PHE A 194 -17.26 -21.66 8.50
C PHE A 194 -16.16 -21.12 7.58
N GLU A 195 -16.39 -21.16 6.28
CA GLU A 195 -15.47 -20.58 5.32
C GLU A 195 -15.58 -19.06 5.31
N VAL A 196 -14.42 -18.38 5.29
CA VAL A 196 -14.34 -16.92 5.19
C VAL A 196 -13.76 -16.55 3.82
N PRO A 197 -14.57 -16.08 2.88
CA PRO A 197 -14.09 -15.53 1.62
C PRO A 197 -13.43 -14.18 1.88
N VAL A 198 -12.20 -14.01 1.37
CA VAL A 198 -11.42 -12.79 1.35
C VAL A 198 -11.40 -12.29 -0.07
N GLN A 199 -11.87 -11.09 -0.33
CA GLN A 199 -11.99 -10.55 -1.67
C GLN A 199 -11.41 -9.15 -1.76
N ALA A 200 -10.74 -8.84 -2.87
CA ALA A 200 -10.39 -7.48 -3.24
C ALA A 200 -11.31 -7.03 -4.38
N ALA A 201 -11.88 -5.84 -4.27
CA ALA A 201 -12.84 -5.34 -5.24
C ALA A 201 -12.60 -3.86 -5.59
N ILE A 202 -12.94 -3.48 -6.83
CA ILE A 202 -13.01 -2.10 -7.28
C ILE A 202 -14.48 -1.78 -7.59
N GLY A 203 -15.11 -1.00 -6.72
CA GLY A 203 -16.55 -0.82 -6.75
C GLY A 203 -17.26 -2.16 -6.54
N GLN A 204 -18.06 -2.60 -7.51
CA GLN A 204 -18.78 -3.87 -7.45
C GLN A 204 -18.01 -5.06 -8.07
N HIS A 205 -16.86 -4.81 -8.70
CA HIS A 205 -16.09 -5.85 -9.37
C HIS A 205 -15.06 -6.46 -8.46
N VAL A 206 -15.21 -7.75 -8.14
CA VAL A 206 -14.19 -8.54 -7.44
C VAL A 206 -13.04 -8.81 -8.41
N ILE A 207 -11.84 -8.35 -8.05
CA ILE A 207 -10.61 -8.51 -8.85
C ILE A 207 -9.71 -9.63 -8.36
N ALA A 208 -9.77 -9.97 -7.07
CA ALA A 208 -9.04 -11.10 -6.50
C ALA A 208 -9.87 -11.73 -5.39
N ARG A 209 -9.72 -13.05 -5.22
CA ARG A 209 -10.44 -13.81 -4.19
C ARG A 209 -9.59 -14.96 -3.67
N GLU A 210 -9.58 -15.10 -2.35
CA GLU A 210 -9.06 -16.25 -1.62
C GLU A 210 -10.11 -16.72 -0.59
N THR A 211 -9.93 -17.92 -0.06
CA THR A 211 -10.87 -18.46 0.93
C THR A 211 -10.09 -19.08 2.09
N VAL A 212 -10.38 -18.62 3.30
CA VAL A 212 -9.94 -19.28 4.52
C VAL A 212 -10.89 -20.45 4.75
N ARG A 213 -10.39 -21.67 4.64
CA ARG A 213 -11.20 -22.90 4.77
C ARG A 213 -11.67 -23.08 6.21
N ALA A 214 -12.87 -23.64 6.37
CA ALA A 214 -13.38 -24.03 7.68
C ALA A 214 -12.48 -25.07 8.37
N LEU A 215 -12.50 -25.09 9.71
CA LEU A 215 -11.79 -26.08 10.54
C LEU A 215 -12.28 -27.51 10.28
N ARG A 216 -13.58 -27.65 10.04
CA ARG A 216 -14.23 -28.95 9.75
C ARG A 216 -15.10 -28.82 8.51
N LYS A 217 -15.19 -29.90 7.72
CA LYS A 217 -16.22 -29.99 6.69
C LYS A 217 -17.58 -30.05 7.40
N ASP A 218 -18.55 -29.32 6.86
CA ASP A 218 -19.94 -29.44 7.30
C ASP A 218 -20.45 -30.84 6.95
N VAL A 219 -20.42 -31.73 7.94
CA VAL A 219 -20.84 -33.15 7.78
C VAL A 219 -22.34 -33.25 7.76
N LEU A 220 -23.05 -32.31 8.43
CA LEU A 220 -24.52 -32.30 8.48
C LEU A 220 -25.15 -31.99 7.13
N ALA A 221 -24.64 -31.02 6.39
CA ALA A 221 -25.09 -30.70 5.04
C ALA A 221 -24.96 -31.89 4.05
N LYS A 222 -23.96 -32.77 4.28
CA LYS A 222 -23.79 -33.98 3.46
C LYS A 222 -24.68 -35.15 3.89
N CYS A 223 -24.98 -35.28 5.17
CA CYS A 223 -25.73 -36.40 5.71
C CYS A 223 -27.23 -36.23 5.57
N TYR A 224 -27.76 -35.01 5.52
CA TYR A 224 -29.20 -34.73 5.51
C TYR A 224 -29.68 -33.98 4.25
N GLY A 225 -28.93 -34.06 3.16
CA GLY A 225 -29.40 -33.53 1.87
C GLY A 225 -29.41 -31.99 1.76
N GLY A 226 -28.87 -31.29 2.73
CA GLY A 226 -28.65 -29.84 2.62
C GLY A 226 -29.86 -28.92 2.79
N ASP A 227 -31.04 -29.49 3.09
CA ASP A 227 -32.23 -28.71 3.42
C ASP A 227 -32.26 -28.43 4.94
N ILE A 228 -31.74 -27.27 5.31
CA ILE A 228 -32.04 -26.62 6.58
C ILE A 228 -32.34 -25.15 6.27
#